data_f803f7d7beba4d1cc95ed3f803a7c851
#
_entry.id   f803f7d7beba4d1cc95ed3f803a7c851
#
_cell.length_a   1.000
_cell.length_b   1.000
_cell.length_c   1.000
_cell.angle_alpha   90.00
_cell.angle_beta   90.00
_cell.angle_gamma   90.00
#
_symmetry.space_group_name_H-M   'P 1'
#
loop_
_entity.id
_entity.type
_entity.pdbx_description
1 polymer ?
#
loop_
_entity_poly.entity_id
_entity_poly.type
_entity_poly.pdbx_seq_one_letter_code
_entity_poly.pdbx_strand_id
1 'polypeptide(L)' 'MLGKPKQQRSQDRINKILQAAESILEHESTDALTIAKISEMAGLKRTSTYKFFETPDDIKLGLIQI' A
#
# COMPACT_ATOMS: atom_id res chain seq x y z
N MET A 1 8.91 6.26 -25.51
CA MET A 1 9.17 6.25 -25.09
C MET A 1 9.46 6.19 -24.21
N LEU A 2 9.65 6.33 -24.10
CA LEU A 2 10.10 6.39 -23.39
C LEU A 2 9.72 6.16 -22.20
N GLY A 3 9.30 5.31 -21.81
CA GLY A 3 8.70 4.94 -20.63
C GLY A 3 9.53 5.29 -19.46
N LYS A 4 8.94 5.36 -18.31
CA LYS A 4 9.67 5.59 -17.09
C LYS A 4 9.52 4.36 -16.22
N PRO A 5 10.30 3.33 -16.48
CA PRO A 5 10.13 2.05 -15.82
C PRO A 5 10.16 2.13 -14.30
N LYS A 6 11.01 2.98 -13.76
CA LYS A 6 11.11 3.11 -12.31
C LYS A 6 9.83 3.66 -11.70
N GLN A 7 9.26 4.65 -12.35
CA GLN A 7 8.00 5.23 -11.85
C GLN A 7 6.87 4.23 -11.94
N GLN A 8 6.86 3.46 -13.01
CA GLN A 8 5.82 2.46 -13.17
C GLN A 8 5.90 1.38 -12.11
N ARG A 9 7.10 0.93 -11.77
CA ARG A 9 7.27 -0.06 -10.72
C ARG A 9 6.81 0.47 -9.38
N SER A 10 7.17 1.71 -9.09
CA SER A 10 6.75 2.34 -7.83
C SER A 10 5.24 2.47 -7.78
N GLN A 11 4.63 2.87 -8.89
CA GLN A 11 3.18 3.00 -8.96
C GLN A 11 2.50 1.65 -8.77
N ASP A 12 3.04 0.60 -9.35
CA ASP A 12 2.50 -0.74 -9.19
C ASP A 12 2.53 -1.18 -7.73
N ARG A 13 3.63 -0.91 -7.04
CA ARG A 13 3.75 -1.25 -5.63
C ARG A 13 2.78 -0.46 -4.78
N ILE A 14 2.67 0.82 -5.05
CA ILE A 14 1.71 1.67 -4.34
C ILE A 14 0.30 1.14 -4.54
N ASN A 15 -0.04 0.78 -5.77
CA ASN A 15 -1.37 0.25 -6.07
C ASN A 15 -1.63 -1.06 -5.31
N LYS A 16 -0.64 -1.93 -5.22
CA LYS A 16 -0.79 -3.18 -4.47
C LYS A 16 -1.01 -2.92 -2.99
N ILE A 17 -0.27 -1.96 -2.45
CA ILE A 17 -0.42 -1.58 -1.05
C ILE A 17 -1.83 -1.04 -0.80
N LEU A 18 -2.29 -0.15 -1.65
CA LEU A 18 -3.61 0.45 -1.50
C LEU A 18 -4.71 -0.59 -1.67
N GLN A 19 -4.57 -1.51 -2.61
CA GLN A 19 -5.54 -2.58 -2.79
C GLN A 19 -5.60 -3.50 -1.58
N ALA A 20 -4.45 -3.83 -1.02
CA ALA A 20 -4.40 -4.65 0.18
C ALA A 20 -5.09 -3.95 1.35
N ALA A 21 -4.79 -2.66 1.53
CA ALA A 21 -5.40 -1.88 2.60
C ALA A 21 -6.92 -1.79 2.43
N GLU A 22 -7.37 -1.56 1.21
CA GLU A 22 -8.79 -1.48 0.91
C GLU A 22 -9.49 -2.79 1.24
N SER A 23 -8.87 -3.91 0.88
CA SER A 23 -9.41 -5.23 1.19
C SER A 23 -9.54 -5.45 2.68
N ILE A 24 -8.52 -5.05 3.44
CA ILE A 24 -8.56 -5.18 4.90
C ILE A 24 -9.70 -4.36 5.48
N LEU A 25 -9.87 -3.13 5.00
CA LEU A 25 -10.93 -2.26 5.50
C LEU A 25 -12.32 -2.78 5.15
N GLU A 26 -12.45 -3.49 4.02
CA GLU A 26 -13.74 -4.05 3.63
C GLU A 26 -14.12 -5.28 4.45
N HIS A 27 -13.14 -6.12 4.77
CA HIS A 27 -13.41 -7.40 5.42
C HIS A 27 -13.14 -7.39 6.92
N GLU A 28 -12.38 -6.42 7.39
CA GLU A 28 -12.00 -6.32 8.78
C GLU A 28 -12.17 -4.88 9.23
N SER A 29 -11.64 -4.55 10.39
CA SER A 29 -11.76 -3.18 10.90
C SER A 29 -10.47 -2.40 10.64
N THR A 30 -10.52 -1.09 10.90
CA THR A 30 -9.34 -0.26 10.76
C THR A 30 -8.23 -0.69 11.71
N ASP A 31 -8.57 -1.34 12.81
CA ASP A 31 -7.58 -1.84 13.76
C ASP A 31 -6.71 -2.94 13.14
N ALA A 32 -7.22 -3.63 12.15
CA ALA A 32 -6.46 -4.67 11.46
C ALA A 32 -5.49 -4.09 10.43
N LEU A 33 -5.57 -2.80 10.16
CA LEU A 33 -4.74 -2.16 9.15
C LEU A 33 -3.36 -1.88 9.72
N THR A 34 -2.43 -2.81 9.52
CA THR A 34 -1.05 -2.70 9.98
C THR A 34 -0.10 -2.85 8.79
N ILE A 35 1.08 -2.29 8.93
CA ILE A 35 2.09 -2.40 7.88
C ILE A 35 2.43 -3.86 7.59
N ALA A 36 2.54 -4.67 8.64
CA ALA A 36 2.87 -6.08 8.48
C ALA A 36 1.81 -6.80 7.65
N LYS A 37 0.55 -6.59 7.98
CA LYS A 37 -0.55 -7.27 7.28
C LYS A 37 -0.69 -6.78 5.85
N ILE A 38 -0.57 -5.48 5.64
CA ILE A 38 -0.63 -4.90 4.31
C ILE A 38 0.48 -5.44 3.42
N SER A 39 1.70 -5.47 3.96
CA SER A 39 2.85 -5.97 3.21
C SER A 39 2.67 -7.43 2.82
N GLU A 40 2.17 -8.24 3.75
CA GLU A 40 1.94 -9.65 3.48
C GLU A 40 0.90 -9.82 2.37
N MET A 41 -0.19 -9.11 2.43
CA MET A 41 -1.23 -9.21 1.42
C MET A 41 -0.80 -8.66 0.07
N ALA A 42 0.03 -7.63 0.07
CA ALA A 42 0.55 -7.05 -1.15
C ALA A 42 1.69 -7.87 -1.76
N GLY A 43 2.22 -8.83 -1.01
CA GLY A 43 3.35 -9.62 -1.47
C GLY A 43 4.65 -8.85 -1.45
N LEU A 44 4.77 -7.89 -0.54
CA LEU A 44 5.95 -7.05 -0.42
C LEU A 44 6.60 -7.22 0.95
N LYS A 45 7.86 -6.84 1.04
CA LYS A 45 8.53 -6.78 2.32
C LYS A 45 8.10 -5.52 3.06
N ARG A 46 8.15 -5.57 4.40
CA ARG A 46 7.81 -4.39 5.20
C ARG A 46 8.66 -3.19 4.84
N THR A 47 9.94 -3.43 4.59
CA THR A 47 10.86 -2.35 4.21
C THR A 47 10.41 -1.65 2.94
N SER A 48 9.88 -2.41 1.98
CA SER A 48 9.37 -1.81 0.75
C SER A 48 8.14 -0.96 1.02
N THR A 49 7.24 -1.45 1.88
CA THR A 49 6.04 -0.70 2.24
C THR A 49 6.41 0.60 2.96
N TYR A 50 7.37 0.55 3.87
CA TYR A 50 7.81 1.74 4.59
C TYR A 50 8.42 2.81 3.69
N LYS A 51 8.93 2.43 2.54
CA LYS A 51 9.45 3.42 1.59
C LYS A 51 8.35 4.31 1.03
N PHE A 52 7.14 3.81 0.97
CA PHE A 52 6.02 4.54 0.40
C PHE A 52 5.11 5.12 1.47
N PHE A 53 4.92 4.40 2.56
CA PHE A 53 4.01 4.81 3.63
C PHE A 53 4.65 4.48 4.97
N GLU A 54 4.90 5.49 5.77
CA GLU A 54 5.57 5.29 7.05
C GLU A 54 4.64 4.68 8.09
N THR A 55 3.36 5.01 8.02
CA THR A 55 2.37 4.53 8.98
C THR A 55 1.12 4.07 8.26
N PRO A 56 0.28 3.23 8.92
CA PRO A 56 -1.00 2.86 8.31
C PRO A 56 -1.90 4.07 8.05
N ASP A 57 -1.77 5.13 8.84
CA ASP A 57 -2.55 6.33 8.62
C ASP A 57 -2.22 6.99 7.29
N ASP A 58 -0.95 6.95 6.89
CA ASP A 58 -0.54 7.47 5.59
C ASP A 58 -1.22 6.71 4.46
N ILE A 59 -1.41 5.40 4.64
CA ILE A 59 -2.09 4.58 3.65
C ILE A 59 -3.57 4.96 3.58
N LYS A 60 -4.19 5.21 4.73
CA LYS A 60 -5.58 5.66 4.77
C LYS A 60 -5.76 6.97 4.03
N LEU A 61 -4.82 7.88 4.21
CA LEU A 61 -4.85 9.16 3.51
C LEU A 61 -4.75 8.97 2.01
N GLY A 62 -3.94 8.03 1.57
CA GLY A 62 -3.83 7.71 0.15
C GLY A 62 -5.13 7.20 -0.43
N LEU A 63 -5.89 6.43 0.35
CA LEU A 63 -7.18 5.93 -0.10
C LEU A 63 -8.23 7.02 -0.17
N ILE A 64 -8.14 8.00 0.73
CA ILE A 64 -9.13 9.08 0.79
C ILE A 64 -8.93 10.10 -0.32
N GLN A 65 -7.74 10.23 -0.83
CA GLN A 65 -7.42 11.25 -1.83
C GLN A 65 -7.99 11.01 -3.20
N ILE A 66 -8.79 10.04 -3.36
CA ILE A 66 -9.39 9.76 -4.66
C ILE A 66 -10.54 10.75 -5.03
#